data_1d89ae65144d25e075dfbc164a10560e
#
_entry.id   1d89ae65144d25e075dfbc164a10560e
#
_cell.length_a   1.000
_cell.length_b   1.000
_cell.length_c   1.000
_cell.angle_alpha   90.00
_cell.angle_beta   90.00
_cell.angle_gamma   90.00
#
_symmetry.space_group_name_H-M   'P 1'
#
loop_
_entity.id
_entity.type
_entity.pdbx_description
1 polymer ?
#
loop_
_entity_poly.entity_id
_entity_poly.type
_entity_poly.pdbx_seq_one_letter_code
_entity_poly.pdbx_strand_id
1 'polypeptide(L)'
;MQHDPLSSDAKILSLPPENEGTDPTALANARPITCPNELEDDDADDSENANDTESMQHHMRGRFFREADHSAFLEWIHTEIPLELEIGSGKGLFLTNASARAPNRRFVGLELAAKYALDCQSRVEKTGVPNAKFFACDAVAVLDQDVADGSLDAIHVYFPDPWWKSRHKKRRVLNEKSLCNIERTLKPTGSLHFWTDVLDYYEGTLELIDQVTKLKGPFFVSEPPAAHDMDYLTHFERRTRRNGLPVYRSRFTKLG
;
A
#
# COMPACT_ATOMS: atom_id res chain seq x y z
N MET A 1 -34.92 55.88 -10.54
CA MET A 1 -34.68 55.62 -9.10
C MET A 1 -34.03 54.28 -9.05
N GLN A 2 -32.76 54.24 -9.12
CA GLN A 2 -31.73 54.15 -8.08
C GLN A 2 -32.02 53.06 -7.10
N HIS A 3 -31.21 52.01 -7.17
CA HIS A 3 -30.60 51.45 -5.99
C HIS A 3 -29.43 50.51 -6.24
N ASP A 4 -28.48 50.75 -5.49
CA ASP A 4 -27.09 50.40 -5.39
C ASP A 4 -26.81 49.05 -4.75
N PRO A 5 -25.56 48.63 -4.77
CA PRO A 5 -25.14 47.25 -4.77
C PRO A 5 -24.68 46.75 -3.41
N LEU A 6 -24.68 45.45 -3.32
CA LEU A 6 -24.24 44.69 -2.15
C LEU A 6 -22.70 44.62 -2.07
N SER A 7 -22.23 45.03 -0.91
CA SER A 7 -20.87 44.88 -0.42
C SER A 7 -20.49 43.41 -0.25
N SER A 8 -19.41 43.03 -0.89
CA SER A 8 -18.74 41.73 -0.71
C SER A 8 -17.57 41.88 0.26
N ASP A 9 -17.71 41.42 1.47
CA ASP A 9 -16.57 41.18 2.38
C ASP A 9 -16.08 39.75 2.24
N ALA A 10 -15.15 39.52 1.34
CA ALA A 10 -14.34 38.34 1.29
C ALA A 10 -13.15 38.53 2.25
N LYS A 11 -13.21 37.87 3.41
CA LYS A 11 -12.06 37.71 4.30
C LYS A 11 -11.00 36.81 3.64
N ILE A 12 -9.94 37.46 3.19
CA ILE A 12 -8.70 36.82 2.79
C ILE A 12 -8.03 36.27 4.06
N LEU A 13 -8.02 34.96 4.23
CA LEU A 13 -7.17 34.29 5.22
C LEU A 13 -5.72 34.37 4.73
N SER A 14 -4.93 35.22 5.37
CA SER A 14 -3.49 35.31 5.18
C SER A 14 -2.79 34.04 5.67
N LEU A 15 -1.95 33.46 4.83
CA LEU A 15 -1.02 32.40 5.14
C LEU A 15 0.03 32.88 6.18
N PRO A 16 0.49 32.04 7.10
CA PRO A 16 1.58 32.39 8.00
C PRO A 16 2.90 32.48 7.24
N PRO A 17 3.87 33.29 7.72
CA PRO A 17 5.13 33.54 7.04
C PRO A 17 6.02 32.30 7.00
N GLU A 18 6.72 32.13 5.87
CA GLU A 18 7.75 31.14 5.68
C GLU A 18 8.89 31.35 6.72
N ASN A 19 9.22 30.30 7.43
CA ASN A 19 10.28 30.30 8.41
C ASN A 19 11.61 30.01 7.68
N GLU A 20 12.38 31.05 7.41
CA GLU A 20 13.77 30.96 6.96
C GLU A 20 14.65 30.51 8.13
N GLY A 21 15.44 29.47 7.94
CA GLY A 21 16.55 29.15 8.83
C GLY A 21 16.80 27.65 9.07
N THR A 22 17.22 26.92 8.06
CA THR A 22 17.93 25.65 8.27
C THR A 22 19.37 25.80 7.82
N ASP A 23 20.27 25.62 8.77
CA ASP A 23 21.72 25.62 8.60
C ASP A 23 22.16 24.54 7.59
N PRO A 24 22.83 24.87 6.48
CA PRO A 24 23.25 23.91 5.46
C PRO A 24 24.38 22.96 5.90
N THR A 25 24.96 23.13 7.09
CA THR A 25 26.04 22.28 7.59
C THR A 25 25.61 21.00 8.30
N ALA A 26 24.31 20.82 8.59
CA ALA A 26 23.79 19.62 9.26
C ALA A 26 23.60 18.39 8.32
N LEU A 27 23.71 18.59 7.00
CA LEU A 27 23.48 17.54 6.00
C LEU A 27 24.71 16.71 5.62
N ALA A 28 25.89 17.03 6.16
CA ALA A 28 27.13 16.37 5.74
C ALA A 28 27.45 15.04 6.45
N ASN A 29 26.69 14.62 7.46
CA ASN A 29 26.98 13.43 8.27
C ASN A 29 25.84 12.38 8.30
N ALA A 30 24.89 12.44 7.42
CA ALA A 30 23.90 11.37 7.28
C ALA A 30 24.55 10.15 6.63
N ARG A 31 24.74 9.08 7.42
CA ARG A 31 25.12 7.77 6.87
C ARG A 31 24.07 7.34 5.84
N PRO A 32 24.48 6.71 4.72
CA PRO A 32 23.51 6.15 3.79
C PRO A 32 22.63 5.14 4.55
N ILE A 33 21.32 5.30 4.45
CA ILE A 33 20.34 4.32 4.97
C ILE A 33 20.45 3.13 4.01
N THR A 34 21.13 2.09 4.44
CA THR A 34 21.13 0.80 3.76
C THR A 34 19.98 -0.01 4.33
N CYS A 35 19.07 -0.47 3.46
CA CYS A 35 18.12 -1.50 3.85
C CYS A 35 18.90 -2.71 4.38
N PRO A 36 18.54 -3.29 5.52
CA PRO A 36 19.23 -4.45 6.06
C PRO A 36 19.13 -5.61 5.07
N ASN A 37 20.22 -5.91 4.39
CA ASN A 37 20.42 -7.20 3.75
C ASN A 37 20.96 -8.11 4.85
N GLU A 38 20.19 -9.08 5.26
CA GLU A 38 20.54 -10.11 6.24
C GLU A 38 20.49 -9.63 7.72
N LEU A 39 19.38 -9.95 8.36
CA LEU A 39 19.35 -10.15 9.80
C LEU A 39 19.92 -11.55 10.04
N GLU A 40 21.10 -11.65 10.63
CA GLU A 40 21.56 -12.88 11.26
C GLU A 40 20.56 -13.24 12.36
N ASP A 41 19.94 -14.39 12.23
CA ASP A 41 19.03 -14.97 13.22
C ASP A 41 19.84 -15.42 14.46
N ASP A 42 20.08 -14.49 15.39
CA ASP A 42 20.48 -14.84 16.75
C ASP A 42 19.22 -14.96 17.63
N ASP A 43 18.54 -16.09 17.50
CA ASP A 43 17.58 -16.56 18.52
C ASP A 43 17.68 -18.07 18.65
N ALA A 44 18.69 -18.48 19.42
CA ALA A 44 18.73 -19.79 20.07
C ALA A 44 17.99 -19.65 21.40
N ASP A 45 16.76 -20.05 21.46
CA ASP A 45 16.08 -20.80 22.50
C ASP A 45 14.55 -20.69 22.37
N ASP A 46 13.95 -21.69 21.76
CA ASP A 46 12.60 -22.09 22.09
C ASP A 46 12.38 -23.54 21.69
N SER A 47 12.42 -24.40 22.70
CA SER A 47 11.95 -25.78 22.62
C SER A 47 10.43 -25.80 22.42
N GLU A 48 9.95 -25.64 21.20
CA GLU A 48 8.54 -25.79 20.84
C GLU A 48 8.31 -26.97 19.91
N ASN A 49 7.50 -27.85 20.41
CA ASN A 49 6.75 -28.99 19.87
C ASN A 49 6.81 -29.26 18.37
N ALA A 50 7.08 -30.52 18.00
CA ALA A 50 7.08 -31.08 16.65
C ALA A 50 5.77 -30.79 15.84
N ASN A 51 4.65 -30.49 16.48
CA ASN A 51 3.38 -30.10 15.85
C ASN A 51 3.42 -28.71 15.25
N ASP A 52 4.30 -27.81 15.70
CA ASP A 52 4.45 -26.47 15.14
C ASP A 52 5.25 -26.46 13.84
N THR A 53 6.14 -27.44 13.67
CA THR A 53 6.94 -27.58 12.45
C THR A 53 6.09 -28.02 11.25
N GLU A 54 5.12 -28.90 11.44
CA GLU A 54 4.15 -29.28 10.39
C GLU A 54 3.19 -28.13 10.07
N SER A 55 2.74 -27.39 11.08
CA SER A 55 1.92 -26.18 10.88
C SER A 55 2.70 -25.06 10.17
N MET A 56 3.98 -24.86 10.49
CA MET A 56 4.87 -23.94 9.77
C MET A 56 5.13 -24.37 8.33
N GLN A 57 5.35 -25.67 8.08
CA GLN A 57 5.53 -26.20 6.73
C GLN A 57 4.25 -26.12 5.90
N HIS A 58 3.08 -26.26 6.52
CA HIS A 58 1.80 -26.07 5.85
C HIS A 58 1.53 -24.58 5.57
N HIS A 59 1.93 -23.69 6.47
CA HIS A 59 1.89 -22.23 6.27
C HIS A 59 2.89 -21.76 5.21
N MET A 60 4.07 -22.35 5.14
CA MET A 60 5.08 -22.04 4.11
C MET A 60 4.68 -22.52 2.71
N ARG A 61 3.89 -23.59 2.59
CA ARG A 61 3.36 -24.06 1.30
C ARG A 61 2.31 -23.13 0.66
N GLY A 62 1.72 -22.21 1.43
CA GLY A 62 0.77 -21.21 0.94
C GLY A 62 1.39 -19.86 0.55
N ARG A 63 2.70 -19.69 0.73
CA ARG A 63 3.36 -18.36 0.55
C ARG A 63 3.80 -18.07 -0.88
N PHE A 64 3.96 -19.08 -1.71
CA PHE A 64 4.47 -18.91 -3.07
C PHE A 64 3.39 -19.20 -4.11
N PHE A 65 3.52 -18.54 -5.25
CA PHE A 65 2.74 -18.89 -6.44
C PHE A 65 2.83 -20.38 -6.75
N ARG A 66 1.77 -20.95 -7.28
CA ARG A 66 1.93 -22.17 -8.11
C ARG A 66 2.80 -21.78 -9.31
N GLU A 67 3.61 -22.71 -9.83
CA GLU A 67 4.55 -22.43 -10.91
C GLU A 67 3.91 -21.72 -12.12
N ALA A 68 2.74 -22.19 -12.55
CA ALA A 68 1.98 -21.58 -13.64
C ALA A 68 1.51 -20.15 -13.32
N ASP A 69 1.11 -19.87 -12.08
CA ASP A 69 0.66 -18.54 -11.64
C ASP A 69 1.85 -17.58 -11.55
N HIS A 70 3.04 -18.07 -11.17
CA HIS A 70 4.27 -17.27 -11.12
C HIS A 70 4.70 -16.80 -12.52
N SER A 71 4.72 -17.71 -13.49
CA SER A 71 5.04 -17.34 -14.88
C SER A 71 4.04 -16.32 -15.44
N ALA A 72 2.75 -16.52 -15.19
CA ALA A 72 1.70 -15.59 -15.61
C ALA A 72 1.80 -14.22 -14.91
N PHE A 73 2.25 -14.19 -13.64
CA PHE A 73 2.53 -12.96 -12.92
C PHE A 73 3.71 -12.20 -13.54
N LEU A 74 4.84 -12.87 -13.76
CA LEU A 74 6.03 -12.25 -14.38
C LEU A 74 5.71 -11.69 -15.77
N GLU A 75 4.98 -12.42 -16.61
CA GLU A 75 4.53 -11.94 -17.91
C GLU A 75 3.63 -10.70 -17.79
N TRP A 76 2.77 -10.65 -16.76
CA TRP A 76 1.86 -9.54 -16.56
C TRP A 76 2.56 -8.25 -16.10
N ILE A 77 3.54 -8.37 -15.21
CA ILE A 77 4.26 -7.20 -14.66
C ILE A 77 5.36 -6.68 -15.57
N HIS A 78 5.90 -7.51 -16.49
CA HIS A 78 6.83 -7.06 -17.53
C HIS A 78 6.07 -6.25 -18.59
N THR A 79 6.01 -4.94 -18.43
CA THR A 79 5.21 -4.06 -19.30
C THR A 79 5.73 -2.63 -19.30
N GLU A 80 5.60 -1.96 -20.44
CA GLU A 80 5.81 -0.50 -20.55
C GLU A 80 4.55 0.30 -20.17
N ILE A 81 3.40 -0.38 -20.02
CA ILE A 81 2.16 0.26 -19.58
C ILE A 81 2.29 0.59 -18.10
N PRO A 82 1.85 1.79 -17.66
CA PRO A 82 1.85 2.13 -16.25
C PRO A 82 1.19 1.06 -15.39
N LEU A 83 1.89 0.60 -14.35
CA LEU A 83 1.50 -0.55 -13.52
C LEU A 83 1.27 -0.14 -12.07
N GLU A 84 0.11 -0.50 -11.53
CA GLU A 84 -0.25 -0.30 -10.14
C GLU A 84 -0.48 -1.65 -9.44
N LEU A 85 0.00 -1.77 -8.20
CA LEU A 85 -0.05 -3.00 -7.41
C LEU A 85 -0.80 -2.78 -6.09
N GLU A 86 -1.76 -3.66 -5.77
CA GLU A 86 -2.43 -3.68 -4.46
C GLU A 86 -1.95 -4.85 -3.63
N ILE A 87 -1.50 -4.56 -2.40
CA ILE A 87 -1.12 -5.55 -1.39
C ILE A 87 -2.34 -5.87 -0.52
N GLY A 88 -2.76 -7.14 -0.51
CA GLY A 88 -3.95 -7.56 0.23
C GLY A 88 -5.24 -7.13 -0.46
N SER A 89 -5.41 -7.49 -1.72
CA SER A 89 -6.56 -7.03 -2.52
C SER A 89 -7.93 -7.54 -2.02
N GLY A 90 -7.97 -8.48 -1.10
CA GLY A 90 -9.18 -8.99 -0.49
C GLY A 90 -10.22 -9.42 -1.52
N LYS A 91 -11.39 -8.77 -1.49
CA LYS A 91 -12.49 -9.02 -2.46
C LYS A 91 -12.36 -8.21 -3.76
N GLY A 92 -11.26 -7.51 -3.98
CA GLY A 92 -10.90 -6.85 -5.24
C GLY A 92 -11.73 -5.64 -5.65
N LEU A 93 -12.45 -4.99 -4.72
CA LEU A 93 -13.32 -3.85 -5.08
C LEU A 93 -12.51 -2.69 -5.65
N PHE A 94 -11.38 -2.36 -5.01
CA PHE A 94 -10.53 -1.25 -5.45
C PHE A 94 -10.04 -1.46 -6.88
N LEU A 95 -9.33 -2.56 -7.14
CA LEU A 95 -8.73 -2.81 -8.46
C LEU A 95 -9.78 -2.96 -9.56
N THR A 96 -10.92 -3.60 -9.28
CA THR A 96 -12.01 -3.71 -10.25
C THR A 96 -12.53 -2.34 -10.68
N ASN A 97 -12.70 -1.42 -9.72
CA ASN A 97 -13.15 -0.06 -10.02
C ASN A 97 -12.05 0.80 -10.67
N ALA A 98 -10.81 0.68 -10.18
CA ALA A 98 -9.66 1.44 -10.70
C ALA A 98 -9.36 1.05 -12.15
N SER A 99 -9.34 -0.24 -12.46
CA SER A 99 -9.08 -0.74 -13.81
C SER A 99 -10.14 -0.30 -14.83
N ALA A 100 -11.42 -0.28 -14.44
CA ALA A 100 -12.48 0.23 -15.28
C ALA A 100 -12.37 1.73 -15.59
N ARG A 101 -11.84 2.52 -14.61
CA ARG A 101 -11.66 3.98 -14.76
C ARG A 101 -10.38 4.36 -15.51
N ALA A 102 -9.38 3.50 -15.54
CA ALA A 102 -8.08 3.75 -16.14
C ALA A 102 -7.65 2.62 -17.11
N PRO A 103 -8.30 2.51 -18.29
CA PRO A 103 -8.04 1.42 -19.23
C PRO A 103 -6.62 1.45 -19.85
N ASN A 104 -5.92 2.57 -19.73
CA ASN A 104 -4.55 2.75 -20.19
C ASN A 104 -3.49 2.38 -19.14
N ARG A 105 -3.87 1.79 -18.01
CA ARG A 105 -3.00 1.29 -16.96
C ARG A 105 -3.22 -0.20 -16.75
N ARG A 106 -2.22 -0.89 -16.23
CA ARG A 106 -2.34 -2.26 -15.71
C ARG A 106 -2.44 -2.25 -14.19
N PHE A 107 -3.20 -3.21 -13.68
CA PHE A 107 -3.42 -3.39 -12.27
C PHE A 107 -3.14 -4.84 -11.88
N VAL A 108 -2.49 -5.03 -10.73
CA VAL A 108 -2.24 -6.34 -10.16
C VAL A 108 -2.60 -6.37 -8.69
N GLY A 109 -3.45 -7.31 -8.30
CA GLY A 109 -3.85 -7.56 -6.91
C GLY A 109 -3.15 -8.81 -6.38
N LEU A 110 -2.47 -8.66 -5.25
CA LEU A 110 -1.83 -9.76 -4.53
C LEU A 110 -2.61 -10.05 -3.25
N GLU A 111 -3.04 -11.30 -3.06
CA GLU A 111 -3.86 -11.69 -1.93
C GLU A 111 -3.39 -13.03 -1.36
N LEU A 112 -3.15 -13.07 -0.05
CA LEU A 112 -2.67 -14.29 0.61
C LEU A 112 -3.74 -15.40 0.64
N ALA A 113 -5.02 -15.02 0.79
CA ALA A 113 -6.13 -15.95 0.79
C ALA A 113 -6.51 -16.35 -0.65
N ALA A 114 -6.04 -17.51 -1.10
CA ALA A 114 -6.22 -18.01 -2.46
C ALA A 114 -7.68 -17.97 -2.94
N LYS A 115 -8.65 -18.24 -2.04
CA LYS A 115 -10.08 -18.16 -2.37
C LYS A 115 -10.47 -16.77 -2.87
N TYR A 116 -10.02 -15.71 -2.20
CA TYR A 116 -10.37 -14.34 -2.60
C TYR A 116 -9.69 -13.96 -3.91
N ALA A 117 -8.42 -14.30 -4.09
CA ALA A 117 -7.71 -14.04 -5.34
C ALA A 117 -8.40 -14.71 -6.54
N LEU A 118 -8.75 -16.00 -6.42
CA LEU A 118 -9.42 -16.76 -7.48
C LEU A 118 -10.84 -16.22 -7.78
N ASP A 119 -11.61 -15.86 -6.75
CA ASP A 119 -12.93 -15.26 -6.92
C ASP A 119 -12.83 -13.91 -7.64
N CYS A 120 -11.82 -13.09 -7.34
CA CYS A 120 -11.57 -11.81 -8.00
C CYS A 120 -11.14 -12.02 -9.46
N GLN A 121 -10.19 -12.91 -9.70
CA GLN A 121 -9.72 -13.24 -11.06
C GLN A 121 -10.89 -13.71 -11.94
N SER A 122 -11.69 -14.67 -11.45
CA SER A 122 -12.88 -15.14 -12.18
C SER A 122 -13.88 -14.01 -12.48
N ARG A 123 -14.00 -13.04 -11.58
CA ARG A 123 -14.92 -11.91 -11.78
C ARG A 123 -14.42 -10.97 -12.87
N VAL A 124 -13.15 -10.58 -12.87
CA VAL A 124 -12.60 -9.69 -13.91
C VAL A 124 -12.62 -10.36 -15.28
N GLU A 125 -12.39 -11.67 -15.36
CA GLU A 125 -12.53 -12.44 -16.59
C GLU A 125 -13.98 -12.41 -17.13
N LYS A 126 -14.95 -12.63 -16.26
CA LYS A 126 -16.40 -12.61 -16.64
C LYS A 126 -16.87 -11.22 -17.04
N THR A 127 -16.34 -10.17 -16.42
CA THR A 127 -16.70 -8.79 -16.75
C THR A 127 -15.94 -8.23 -17.94
N GLY A 128 -14.96 -8.98 -18.47
CA GLY A 128 -14.17 -8.58 -19.62
C GLY A 128 -13.24 -7.40 -19.35
N VAL A 129 -12.80 -7.20 -18.10
CA VAL A 129 -11.82 -6.18 -17.73
C VAL A 129 -10.43 -6.68 -18.10
N PRO A 130 -9.79 -6.14 -19.15
CA PRO A 130 -8.57 -6.74 -19.72
C PRO A 130 -7.27 -6.32 -18.99
N ASN A 131 -7.35 -5.30 -18.14
CA ASN A 131 -6.19 -4.61 -17.54
C ASN A 131 -6.04 -4.82 -16.04
N ALA A 132 -6.73 -5.81 -15.45
CA ALA A 132 -6.55 -6.22 -14.07
C ALA A 132 -6.33 -7.73 -13.96
N LYS A 133 -5.39 -8.12 -13.10
CA LYS A 133 -5.17 -9.52 -12.70
C LYS A 133 -5.02 -9.67 -11.20
N PHE A 134 -5.43 -10.82 -10.67
CA PHE A 134 -5.32 -11.15 -9.26
C PHE A 134 -4.56 -12.46 -9.08
N PHE A 135 -3.65 -12.48 -8.10
CA PHE A 135 -2.80 -13.64 -7.82
C PHE A 135 -2.82 -14.00 -6.35
N ALA A 136 -2.85 -15.31 -6.08
CA ALA A 136 -2.77 -15.86 -4.73
C ALA A 136 -1.31 -16.03 -4.32
N CYS A 137 -0.79 -15.12 -3.45
CA CYS A 137 0.61 -15.16 -3.02
C CYS A 137 0.87 -14.29 -1.79
N ASP A 138 2.06 -14.43 -1.22
CA ASP A 138 2.59 -13.49 -0.23
C ASP A 138 3.18 -12.27 -0.95
N ALA A 139 2.49 -11.14 -0.86
CA ALA A 139 2.87 -9.91 -1.53
C ALA A 139 4.24 -9.37 -1.08
N VAL A 140 4.62 -9.60 0.19
CA VAL A 140 5.92 -9.15 0.71
C VAL A 140 7.06 -9.94 0.07
N ALA A 141 6.90 -11.24 -0.06
CA ALA A 141 7.88 -12.10 -0.74
C ALA A 141 7.98 -11.78 -2.24
N VAL A 142 6.85 -11.53 -2.89
CA VAL A 142 6.79 -11.14 -4.31
C VAL A 142 7.48 -9.81 -4.57
N LEU A 143 7.23 -8.80 -3.74
CA LEU A 143 7.93 -7.51 -3.84
C LEU A 143 9.43 -7.66 -3.68
N ASP A 144 9.88 -8.55 -2.80
CA ASP A 144 11.29 -8.78 -2.52
C ASP A 144 12.02 -9.48 -3.68
N GLN A 145 11.38 -10.48 -4.29
CA GLN A 145 12.04 -11.43 -5.19
C GLN A 145 11.73 -11.23 -6.66
N ASP A 146 10.51 -10.79 -6.99
CA ASP A 146 9.98 -10.87 -8.36
C ASP A 146 9.75 -9.50 -9.01
N VAL A 147 9.61 -8.43 -8.22
CA VAL A 147 9.33 -7.09 -8.74
C VAL A 147 10.63 -6.29 -8.90
N ALA A 148 10.89 -5.86 -10.13
CA ALA A 148 12.09 -5.11 -10.48
C ALA A 148 12.10 -3.68 -9.86
N ASP A 149 13.30 -3.13 -9.68
CA ASP A 149 13.50 -1.76 -9.24
C ASP A 149 12.83 -0.77 -10.20
N GLY A 150 12.13 0.21 -9.64
CA GLY A 150 11.55 1.30 -10.43
C GLY A 150 10.56 0.83 -11.51
N SER A 151 9.79 -0.23 -11.26
CA SER A 151 8.83 -0.79 -12.21
C SER A 151 7.38 -0.40 -11.95
N LEU A 152 7.04 0.03 -10.72
CA LEU A 152 5.67 0.33 -10.31
C LEU A 152 5.38 1.84 -10.28
N ASP A 153 4.25 2.24 -10.83
CA ASP A 153 3.77 3.62 -10.76
C ASP A 153 3.06 3.92 -9.43
N ALA A 154 2.38 2.93 -8.84
CA ALA A 154 1.78 3.04 -7.52
C ALA A 154 1.70 1.70 -6.81
N ILE A 155 1.77 1.76 -5.48
CA ILE A 155 1.48 0.65 -4.57
C ILE A 155 0.37 1.08 -3.62
N HIS A 156 -0.63 0.20 -3.46
CA HIS A 156 -1.80 0.43 -2.64
C HIS A 156 -1.84 -0.57 -1.49
N VAL A 157 -1.97 -0.08 -0.26
CA VAL A 157 -2.12 -0.89 0.96
C VAL A 157 -3.30 -0.35 1.74
N TYR A 158 -4.43 -1.05 1.65
CA TYR A 158 -5.68 -0.61 2.23
C TYR A 158 -6.17 -1.55 3.31
N PHE A 159 -6.34 -1.03 4.52
CA PHE A 159 -6.84 -1.74 5.69
C PHE A 159 -6.10 -3.06 5.97
N PRO A 160 -4.75 -3.04 5.99
CA PRO A 160 -3.98 -4.22 6.34
C PRO A 160 -4.26 -4.65 7.78
N ASP A 161 -4.07 -5.95 8.06
CA ASP A 161 -4.27 -6.50 9.40
C ASP A 161 -3.39 -5.78 10.43
N PRO A 162 -3.97 -5.21 11.49
CA PRO A 162 -3.23 -4.37 12.44
C PRO A 162 -2.39 -5.16 13.43
N TRP A 163 -2.62 -6.47 13.59
CA TRP A 163 -1.88 -7.35 14.50
C TRP A 163 -1.63 -6.71 15.88
N TRP A 164 -2.69 -6.53 16.66
CA TRP A 164 -2.72 -5.79 17.94
C TRP A 164 -1.72 -6.26 18.99
N LYS A 165 -1.47 -7.59 19.09
CA LYS A 165 -0.57 -8.15 20.09
C LYS A 165 0.88 -7.84 19.69
N SER A 166 1.69 -7.34 20.64
CA SER A 166 3.09 -6.96 20.39
C SER A 166 3.90 -8.07 19.70
N ARG A 167 3.75 -9.33 20.15
CA ARG A 167 4.39 -10.52 19.53
C ARG A 167 3.99 -10.77 18.07
N HIS A 168 2.87 -10.19 17.59
CA HIS A 168 2.37 -10.35 16.24
C HIS A 168 2.69 -9.16 15.33
N LYS A 169 3.26 -8.08 15.86
CA LYS A 169 3.58 -6.88 15.06
C LYS A 169 4.52 -7.20 13.89
N LYS A 170 5.42 -8.18 14.05
CA LYS A 170 6.30 -8.69 12.98
C LYS A 170 5.54 -9.27 11.76
N ARG A 171 4.25 -9.58 11.90
CA ARG A 171 3.37 -10.04 10.82
C ARG A 171 2.74 -8.91 10.02
N ARG A 172 2.91 -7.66 10.45
CA ARG A 172 2.39 -6.51 9.72
C ARG A 172 3.00 -6.45 8.34
N VAL A 173 2.16 -6.23 7.34
CA VAL A 173 2.60 -6.13 5.96
C VAL A 173 3.51 -4.92 5.72
N LEU A 174 3.29 -3.82 6.44
CA LEU A 174 4.17 -2.65 6.45
C LEU A 174 5.17 -2.77 7.62
N ASN A 175 6.33 -3.33 7.33
CA ASN A 175 7.50 -3.44 8.18
C ASN A 175 8.73 -2.87 7.44
N GLU A 176 9.88 -2.78 8.10
CA GLU A 176 11.10 -2.21 7.53
C GLU A 176 11.45 -2.80 6.15
N LYS A 177 11.52 -4.14 6.06
CA LYS A 177 11.88 -4.82 4.82
C LYS A 177 10.88 -4.53 3.69
N SER A 178 9.59 -4.60 3.98
CA SER A 178 8.56 -4.35 2.96
C SER A 178 8.54 -2.89 2.53
N LEU A 179 8.76 -1.93 3.43
CA LEU A 179 8.84 -0.51 3.11
C LEU A 179 10.04 -0.17 2.23
N CYS A 180 11.21 -0.76 2.52
CA CYS A 180 12.38 -0.65 1.64
C CYS A 180 12.09 -1.22 0.24
N ASN A 181 11.43 -2.37 0.14
CA ASN A 181 11.06 -2.96 -1.14
C ASN A 181 9.99 -2.14 -1.87
N ILE A 182 9.03 -1.56 -1.16
CA ILE A 182 8.06 -0.61 -1.72
C ILE A 182 8.80 0.58 -2.34
N GLU A 183 9.71 1.23 -1.60
CA GLU A 183 10.49 2.33 -2.15
C GLU A 183 11.34 1.90 -3.34
N ARG A 184 12.03 0.74 -3.27
CA ARG A 184 12.86 0.20 -4.34
C ARG A 184 12.06 0.01 -5.63
N THR A 185 10.90 -0.63 -5.54
CA THR A 185 10.09 -1.01 -6.70
C THR A 185 9.29 0.14 -7.32
N LEU A 186 9.01 1.20 -6.57
CA LEU A 186 8.38 2.40 -7.11
C LEU A 186 9.29 3.11 -8.12
N LYS A 187 8.73 3.57 -9.23
CA LYS A 187 9.37 4.49 -10.17
C LYS A 187 9.67 5.84 -9.49
N PRO A 188 10.61 6.63 -10.02
CA PRO A 188 10.64 8.07 -9.72
C PRO A 188 9.25 8.69 -9.92
N THR A 189 8.79 9.48 -8.96
CA THR A 189 7.43 10.05 -8.87
C THR A 189 6.30 9.04 -8.59
N GLY A 190 6.60 7.76 -8.51
CA GLY A 190 5.65 6.73 -8.10
C GLY A 190 5.17 6.92 -6.66
N SER A 191 4.01 6.37 -6.31
CA SER A 191 3.38 6.66 -5.02
C SER A 191 2.97 5.41 -4.24
N LEU A 192 3.13 5.50 -2.90
CA LEU A 192 2.55 4.59 -1.93
C LEU A 192 1.25 5.21 -1.38
N HIS A 193 0.16 4.46 -1.42
CA HIS A 193 -1.11 4.80 -0.79
C HIS A 193 -1.34 3.87 0.40
N PHE A 194 -1.49 4.44 1.60
CA PHE A 194 -1.73 3.69 2.82
C PHE A 194 -2.95 4.20 3.56
N TRP A 195 -3.95 3.32 3.79
CA TRP A 195 -5.18 3.63 4.51
C TRP A 195 -5.44 2.57 5.57
N THR A 196 -5.95 3.01 6.73
CA THR A 196 -6.36 2.14 7.82
C THR A 196 -7.40 2.83 8.70
N ASP A 197 -8.16 2.08 9.48
CA ASP A 197 -9.08 2.57 10.52
C ASP A 197 -8.48 2.49 11.93
N VAL A 198 -7.19 2.14 12.04
CA VAL A 198 -6.48 1.93 13.30
C VAL A 198 -5.42 2.99 13.49
N LEU A 199 -5.66 3.95 14.41
CA LEU A 199 -4.77 5.09 14.65
C LEU A 199 -3.34 4.68 15.02
N ASP A 200 -3.18 3.79 16.00
CA ASP A 200 -1.84 3.34 16.44
C ASP A 200 -1.04 2.69 15.30
N TYR A 201 -1.73 1.98 14.39
CA TYR A 201 -1.06 1.40 13.24
C TYR A 201 -0.69 2.48 12.22
N TYR A 202 -1.59 3.44 12.02
CA TYR A 202 -1.33 4.58 11.14
C TYR A 202 -0.11 5.37 11.58
N GLU A 203 -0.12 5.88 12.82
CA GLU A 203 0.98 6.69 13.37
C GLU A 203 2.31 5.94 13.37
N GLY A 204 2.33 4.70 13.90
CA GLY A 204 3.55 3.90 13.90
C GLY A 204 4.07 3.56 12.49
N THR A 205 3.19 3.45 11.48
CA THR A 205 3.61 3.26 10.08
C THR A 205 4.20 4.54 9.50
N LEU A 206 3.64 5.72 9.80
CA LEU A 206 4.20 6.99 9.36
C LEU A 206 5.62 7.20 9.91
N GLU A 207 5.80 6.94 11.21
CA GLU A 207 7.13 7.02 11.84
C GLU A 207 8.12 6.05 11.19
N LEU A 208 7.69 4.81 10.91
CA LEU A 208 8.55 3.81 10.29
C LEU A 208 8.93 4.21 8.86
N ILE A 209 7.99 4.72 8.06
CA ILE A 209 8.28 5.22 6.70
C ILE A 209 9.35 6.31 6.73
N ASP A 210 9.24 7.27 7.66
CA ASP A 210 10.22 8.36 7.80
C ASP A 210 11.61 7.85 8.21
N GLN A 211 11.66 6.79 9.03
CA GLN A 211 12.92 6.20 9.51
C GLN A 211 13.64 5.38 8.45
N VAL A 212 12.91 4.58 7.63
CA VAL A 212 13.53 3.55 6.79
C VAL A 212 13.46 3.83 5.29
N THR A 213 12.76 4.91 4.87
CA THR A 213 12.62 5.27 3.45
C THR A 213 12.94 6.75 3.21
N LYS A 214 13.08 7.10 1.93
CA LYS A 214 13.19 8.50 1.46
C LYS A 214 11.90 9.00 0.82
N LEU A 215 10.80 8.26 0.96
CA LEU A 215 9.51 8.64 0.44
C LEU A 215 9.06 9.97 1.06
N LYS A 216 8.55 10.89 0.26
CA LYS A 216 8.03 12.17 0.72
C LYS A 216 6.53 12.09 1.00
N GLY A 217 6.13 12.64 2.12
CA GLY A 217 4.76 12.64 2.65
C GLY A 217 4.79 12.78 4.18
N PRO A 218 3.66 12.49 4.85
CA PRO A 218 2.38 12.11 4.25
C PRO A 218 1.70 13.27 3.54
N PHE A 219 1.23 13.07 2.32
CA PHE A 219 0.34 14.01 1.66
C PHE A 219 -1.10 13.72 2.04
N PHE A 220 -1.86 14.76 2.29
CA PHE A 220 -3.27 14.63 2.62
C PHE A 220 -4.07 14.00 1.46
N VAL A 221 -4.94 13.06 1.81
CA VAL A 221 -5.89 12.44 0.89
C VAL A 221 -7.29 12.74 1.39
N SER A 222 -8.03 13.55 0.64
CA SER A 222 -9.40 13.90 0.99
C SER A 222 -10.32 12.67 0.97
N GLU A 223 -11.31 12.67 1.85
CA GLU A 223 -12.36 11.67 1.80
C GLU A 223 -13.31 12.00 0.64
N PRO A 224 -13.46 11.10 -0.36
CA PRO A 224 -14.40 11.33 -1.44
C PRO A 224 -15.84 11.20 -0.92
N PRO A 225 -16.79 12.00 -1.43
CA PRO A 225 -18.19 11.78 -1.13
C PRO A 225 -18.63 10.41 -1.63
N ALA A 226 -19.49 9.75 -0.87
CA ALA A 226 -20.05 8.45 -1.23
C ALA A 226 -21.59 8.51 -1.16
N ALA A 227 -22.25 8.49 -2.30
CA ALA A 227 -23.70 8.44 -2.43
C ALA A 227 -24.18 6.97 -2.57
N HIS A 228 -23.35 6.11 -3.15
CA HIS A 228 -23.64 4.70 -3.41
C HIS A 228 -22.54 3.78 -2.90
N ASP A 229 -22.86 2.49 -2.78
CA ASP A 229 -21.93 1.46 -2.31
C ASP A 229 -20.67 1.31 -3.17
N MET A 230 -20.76 1.64 -4.45
CA MET A 230 -19.63 1.57 -5.38
C MET A 230 -18.74 2.81 -5.36
N ASP A 231 -19.08 3.84 -4.61
CA ASP A 231 -18.26 5.03 -4.45
C ASP A 231 -17.10 4.83 -3.46
N TYR A 232 -17.24 3.82 -2.59
CA TYR A 232 -16.17 3.43 -1.66
C TYR A 232 -15.06 2.68 -2.41
N LEU A 233 -13.82 2.98 -2.04
CA LEU A 233 -12.67 2.30 -2.64
C LEU A 233 -12.57 0.83 -2.24
N THR A 234 -12.87 0.51 -0.98
CA THR A 234 -12.83 -0.88 -0.48
C THR A 234 -14.07 -1.24 0.31
N HIS A 235 -14.31 -2.55 0.50
CA HIS A 235 -15.38 -3.03 1.38
C HIS A 235 -15.15 -2.64 2.85
N PHE A 236 -13.88 -2.54 3.28
CA PHE A 236 -13.53 -2.11 4.62
C PHE A 236 -13.83 -0.63 4.82
N GLU A 237 -13.43 0.24 3.89
CA GLU A 237 -13.79 1.66 3.92
C GLU A 237 -15.29 1.85 4.05
N ARG A 238 -16.08 1.15 3.20
CA ARG A 238 -17.54 1.22 3.25
C ARG A 238 -18.08 0.89 4.63
N ARG A 239 -17.63 -0.24 5.23
CA ARG A 239 -18.07 -0.66 6.54
C ARG A 239 -17.69 0.35 7.62
N THR A 240 -16.45 0.81 7.62
CA THR A 240 -15.90 1.75 8.59
C THR A 240 -16.65 3.08 8.56
N ARG A 241 -16.80 3.69 7.37
CA ARG A 241 -17.49 4.96 7.20
C ARG A 241 -18.99 4.88 7.48
N ARG A 242 -19.68 3.80 7.12
CA ARG A 242 -21.08 3.60 7.47
C ARG A 242 -21.32 3.48 8.97
N ASN A 243 -20.34 3.01 9.72
CA ASN A 243 -20.37 2.97 11.18
C ASN A 243 -19.89 4.28 11.84
N GLY A 244 -19.65 5.34 11.07
CA GLY A 244 -19.18 6.63 11.59
C GLY A 244 -17.76 6.59 12.17
N LEU A 245 -16.98 5.58 11.82
CA LEU A 245 -15.60 5.44 12.27
C LEU A 245 -14.63 6.15 11.32
N PRO A 246 -13.51 6.70 11.85
CA PRO A 246 -12.53 7.39 11.02
C PRO A 246 -11.78 6.44 10.09
N VAL A 247 -11.33 6.98 8.96
CA VAL A 247 -10.38 6.34 8.06
C VAL A 247 -9.18 7.27 7.92
N TYR A 248 -8.02 6.80 8.34
CA TYR A 248 -6.75 7.50 8.22
C TYR A 248 -6.15 7.21 6.85
N ARG A 249 -5.84 8.26 6.09
CA ARG A 249 -5.40 8.16 4.69
C ARG A 249 -4.11 8.94 4.49
N SER A 250 -3.16 8.33 3.84
CA SER A 250 -1.92 8.98 3.45
C SER A 250 -1.45 8.56 2.07
N ARG A 251 -0.74 9.45 1.42
CA ARG A 251 0.01 9.18 0.20
C ARG A 251 1.44 9.62 0.40
N PHE A 252 2.37 8.82 -0.09
CA PHE A 252 3.79 9.14 -0.15
C PHE A 252 4.25 9.07 -1.61
N THR A 253 5.32 9.78 -1.94
CA THR A 253 5.86 9.79 -3.31
C THR A 253 7.36 9.59 -3.26
N LYS A 254 7.89 8.75 -4.14
CA LYS A 254 9.32 8.60 -4.35
C LYS A 254 9.86 9.81 -5.12
N LEU A 255 10.92 10.43 -4.62
CA LEU A 255 11.60 11.50 -5.36
C LEU A 255 12.27 10.93 -6.62
N GLY A 256 12.40 11.78 -7.64
CA GLY A 256 13.15 11.47 -8.85
C GLY A 256 14.65 11.58 -8.65
#